data_2b6ca5bda37dc0ba0312c175cffd66d4
#
_entry.id   2b6ca5bda37dc0ba0312c175cffd66d4
#
_cell.length_a   1.000
_cell.length_b   1.000
_cell.length_c   1.000
_cell.angle_alpha   90.00
_cell.angle_beta   90.00
_cell.angle_gamma   90.00
#
_symmetry.space_group_name_H-M   'P 1'
#
loop_
_entity.id
_entity.type
_entity.pdbx_description
1 polymer ?
#
loop_
_entity_poly.entity_id
_entity_poly.type
_entity_poly.pdbx_seq_one_letter_code
_entity_poly.pdbx_strand_id
1 'polypeptide(L)'
;MPCQVQHWQREFFQLAFDALHLSHPEQQSVEVFRQFTKMSQVVGFMIVAVVIAPMIEELFFRGFLLTYLKTHVPTWVAIIISAAVFAVAHQNLDSVLPLWILGIVLGVAYEHTGSILLPMGIHACFNLTTALTLLAQKASP
;
A
#
# COMPACT_ATOMS: atom_id res chain seq x y z
N MET A 1 4.75 14.92 -17.28
CA MET A 1 3.34 15.16 -16.97
C MET A 1 2.73 14.11 -16.03
N PRO A 2 3.27 13.82 -14.85
CA PRO A 2 2.59 12.92 -13.87
C PRO A 2 1.90 13.67 -12.73
N CYS A 3 1.92 15.00 -12.71
CA CYS A 3 1.47 15.79 -11.55
C CYS A 3 -0.06 16.01 -11.44
N GLN A 4 -0.83 15.86 -12.52
CA GLN A 4 -2.25 16.25 -12.51
C GLN A 4 -3.16 15.21 -11.85
N VAL A 5 -2.94 13.93 -12.03
CA VAL A 5 -3.83 12.88 -11.46
C VAL A 5 -3.71 12.85 -9.94
N GLN A 6 -2.50 13.01 -9.40
CA GLN A 6 -2.29 13.09 -7.94
C GLN A 6 -2.89 14.38 -7.33
N HIS A 7 -2.93 15.48 -8.09
CA HIS A 7 -3.52 16.74 -7.66
C HIS A 7 -5.05 16.61 -7.50
N TRP A 8 -5.74 16.06 -8.50
CA TRP A 8 -7.20 15.85 -8.44
C TRP A 8 -7.63 14.89 -7.33
N GLN A 9 -6.87 13.82 -7.09
CA GLN A 9 -7.18 12.91 -5.99
C GLN A 9 -7.02 13.60 -4.64
N ARG A 10 -5.96 14.37 -4.43
CA ARG A 10 -5.77 15.14 -3.19
C ARG A 10 -6.91 16.14 -2.97
N GLU A 11 -7.28 16.93 -3.97
CA GLU A 11 -8.35 17.92 -3.84
C GLU A 11 -9.69 17.28 -3.56
N PHE A 12 -10.04 16.19 -4.25
CA PHE A 12 -11.31 15.51 -4.02
C PHE A 12 -11.40 14.95 -2.58
N PHE A 13 -10.34 14.28 -2.14
CA PHE A 13 -10.32 13.74 -0.78
C PHE A 13 -10.22 14.87 0.27
N GLN A 14 -9.46 15.93 0.04
CA GLN A 14 -9.43 17.10 0.92
C GLN A 14 -10.81 17.70 1.09
N LEU A 15 -11.53 17.96 0.01
CA LEU A 15 -12.89 18.49 0.07
C LEU A 15 -13.84 17.57 0.84
N ALA A 16 -13.74 16.26 0.64
CA ALA A 16 -14.56 15.29 1.36
C ALA A 16 -14.21 15.24 2.88
N PHE A 17 -12.93 15.30 3.23
CA PHE A 17 -12.47 15.29 4.61
C PHE A 17 -12.80 16.60 5.32
N ASP A 18 -12.60 17.74 4.67
CA ASP A 18 -12.98 19.06 5.21
C ASP A 18 -14.49 19.16 5.44
N ALA A 19 -15.29 18.60 4.53
CA ALA A 19 -16.76 18.54 4.67
C ALA A 19 -17.19 17.64 5.85
N LEU A 20 -16.39 16.63 6.20
CA LEU A 20 -16.65 15.69 7.30
C LEU A 20 -15.92 16.09 8.61
N HIS A 21 -15.17 17.20 8.62
CA HIS A 21 -14.34 17.64 9.74
C HIS A 21 -13.34 16.57 10.23
N LEU A 22 -12.82 15.74 9.30
CA LEU A 22 -11.85 14.70 9.61
C LEU A 22 -10.43 15.25 9.43
N SER A 23 -9.53 14.97 10.38
CA SER A 23 -8.10 15.26 10.22
C SER A 23 -7.47 14.31 9.22
N HIS A 24 -6.55 14.82 8.38
CA HIS A 24 -5.71 14.01 7.48
C HIS A 24 -4.45 13.53 8.22
N PRO A 25 -4.44 12.35 8.84
CA PRO A 25 -3.21 11.81 9.37
C PRO A 25 -2.34 11.36 8.19
N GLU A 26 -1.19 12.00 8.00
CA GLU A 26 -0.16 11.43 7.12
C GLU A 26 0.16 10.01 7.59
N GLN A 27 0.46 9.12 6.65
CA GLN A 27 0.83 7.76 6.98
C GLN A 27 2.04 7.78 7.92
N GLN A 28 1.94 7.14 9.09
CA GLN A 28 3.00 7.18 10.12
C GLN A 28 4.40 6.86 9.58
N SER A 29 4.48 5.95 8.61
CA SER A 29 5.73 5.60 7.93
C SER A 29 6.36 6.77 7.18
N VAL A 30 5.55 7.65 6.58
CA VAL A 30 6.02 8.86 5.86
C VAL A 30 6.55 9.88 6.85
N GLU A 31 5.85 10.08 7.96
CA GLU A 31 6.29 11.01 9.02
C GLU A 31 7.63 10.56 9.63
N VAL A 32 7.75 9.30 9.98
CA VAL A 32 9.01 8.70 10.48
C VAL A 32 10.14 8.87 9.46
N PHE A 33 9.86 8.61 8.17
CA PHE A 33 10.85 8.77 7.11
C PHE A 33 11.37 10.22 6.99
N ARG A 34 10.50 11.21 7.14
CA ARG A 34 10.90 12.64 7.07
C ARG A 34 11.87 13.03 8.18
N GLN A 35 11.81 12.38 9.34
CA GLN A 35 12.67 12.65 10.50
C GLN A 35 14.08 12.05 10.37
N PHE A 36 14.32 11.16 9.40
CA PHE A 36 15.64 10.55 9.22
C PHE A 36 16.68 11.56 8.76
N THR A 37 17.78 11.61 9.49
CA THR A 37 18.94 12.48 9.20
C THR A 37 20.16 11.72 8.69
N LYS A 38 20.24 10.40 9.02
CA LYS A 38 21.37 9.55 8.65
C LYS A 38 21.01 8.65 7.46
N MET A 39 21.94 8.49 6.53
CA MET A 39 21.76 7.59 5.38
C MET A 39 21.47 6.15 5.79
N SER A 40 22.05 5.65 6.89
CA SER A 40 21.77 4.30 7.40
C SER A 40 20.31 4.09 7.81
N GLN A 41 19.64 5.12 8.34
CA GLN A 41 18.21 5.08 8.66
C GLN A 41 17.36 5.00 7.40
N VAL A 42 17.71 5.78 6.38
CA VAL A 42 17.04 5.75 5.07
C VAL A 42 17.18 4.37 4.43
N VAL A 43 18.38 3.82 4.37
CA VAL A 43 18.63 2.48 3.81
C VAL A 43 17.88 1.40 4.58
N GLY A 44 17.92 1.43 5.90
CA GLY A 44 17.18 0.48 6.75
C GLY A 44 15.68 0.55 6.50
N PHE A 45 15.12 1.75 6.44
CA PHE A 45 13.70 1.94 6.12
C PHE A 45 13.34 1.39 4.72
N MET A 46 14.18 1.67 3.71
CA MET A 46 13.97 1.17 2.35
C MET A 46 13.93 -0.37 2.29
N ILE A 47 14.86 -1.03 2.98
CA ILE A 47 14.89 -2.51 3.07
C ILE A 47 13.59 -3.02 3.70
N VAL A 48 13.19 -2.44 4.82
CA VAL A 48 11.97 -2.86 5.51
C VAL A 48 10.73 -2.59 4.65
N ALA A 49 10.56 -1.38 4.14
CA ALA A 49 9.35 -0.97 3.42
C ALA A 49 9.21 -1.65 2.05
N VAL A 50 10.32 -1.90 1.34
CA VAL A 50 10.30 -2.42 -0.03
C VAL A 50 10.40 -3.95 -0.08
N VAL A 51 11.06 -4.56 0.90
CA VAL A 51 11.30 -6.00 0.86
C VAL A 51 10.58 -6.74 1.98
N ILE A 52 10.88 -6.38 3.24
CA ILE A 52 10.42 -7.17 4.39
C ILE A 52 8.91 -7.03 4.59
N ALA A 53 8.37 -5.82 4.56
CA ALA A 53 6.94 -5.59 4.78
C ALA A 53 6.10 -6.28 3.69
N PRO A 54 6.34 -6.10 2.37
CA PRO A 54 5.62 -6.84 1.33
C PRO A 54 5.69 -8.37 1.50
N MET A 55 6.84 -8.91 1.89
CA MET A 55 6.95 -10.36 2.13
C MET A 55 6.01 -10.83 3.24
N ILE A 56 6.02 -10.15 4.38
CA ILE A 56 5.19 -10.51 5.54
C ILE A 56 3.70 -10.30 5.20
N GLU A 57 3.37 -9.19 4.56
CA GLU A 57 2.00 -8.85 4.19
C GLU A 57 1.43 -9.84 3.18
N GLU A 58 2.17 -10.20 2.12
CA GLU A 58 1.69 -11.18 1.15
C GLU A 58 1.52 -12.57 1.76
N LEU A 59 2.43 -13.00 2.64
CA LEU A 59 2.27 -14.25 3.38
C LEU A 59 0.97 -14.26 4.20
N PHE A 60 0.66 -13.16 4.87
CA PHE A 60 -0.54 -13.04 5.66
C PHE A 60 -1.81 -12.93 4.80
N PHE A 61 -1.84 -11.96 3.86
CA PHE A 61 -3.07 -11.65 3.11
C PHE A 61 -3.37 -12.69 2.02
N ARG A 62 -2.37 -13.21 1.30
CA ARG A 62 -2.56 -14.17 0.20
C ARG A 62 -2.33 -15.60 0.67
N GLY A 63 -1.25 -15.81 1.40
CA GLY A 63 -0.94 -17.14 1.92
C GLY A 63 -1.95 -17.63 2.95
N PHE A 64 -2.35 -16.79 3.89
CA PHE A 64 -3.27 -17.19 4.96
C PHE A 64 -4.71 -16.71 4.73
N LEU A 65 -4.96 -15.39 4.73
CA LEU A 65 -6.32 -14.83 4.76
C LEU A 65 -7.14 -15.19 3.50
N LEU A 66 -6.59 -14.94 2.31
CA LEU A 66 -7.26 -15.26 1.05
C LEU A 66 -7.54 -16.76 0.94
N THR A 67 -6.57 -17.60 1.27
CA THR A 67 -6.69 -19.06 1.24
C THR A 67 -7.78 -19.53 2.22
N TYR A 68 -7.84 -18.96 3.42
CA TYR A 68 -8.88 -19.24 4.39
C TYR A 68 -10.26 -18.80 3.89
N LEU A 69 -10.40 -17.59 3.36
CA LEU A 69 -11.68 -17.08 2.87
C LEU A 69 -12.25 -17.94 1.72
N LYS A 70 -11.39 -18.45 0.84
CA LYS A 70 -11.79 -19.32 -0.27
C LYS A 70 -12.46 -20.63 0.18
N THR A 71 -12.28 -21.05 1.41
CA THR A 71 -13.00 -22.22 1.95
C THR A 71 -14.45 -21.90 2.33
N HIS A 72 -14.83 -20.62 2.41
CA HIS A 72 -16.14 -20.17 2.86
C HIS A 72 -16.94 -19.41 1.80
N VAL A 73 -16.27 -18.76 0.85
CA VAL A 73 -16.89 -17.93 -0.18
C VAL A 73 -16.23 -18.15 -1.55
N PRO A 74 -16.91 -17.80 -2.67
CA PRO A 74 -16.31 -17.86 -4.00
C PRO A 74 -15.00 -17.07 -4.09
N THR A 75 -14.05 -17.54 -4.87
CA THR A 75 -12.69 -16.95 -4.98
C THR A 75 -12.69 -15.44 -5.25
N TRP A 76 -13.56 -14.96 -6.14
CA TRP A 76 -13.64 -13.54 -6.45
C TRP A 76 -14.10 -12.68 -5.24
N VAL A 77 -15.02 -13.22 -4.42
CA VAL A 77 -15.48 -12.59 -3.17
C VAL A 77 -14.34 -12.57 -2.16
N ALA A 78 -13.62 -13.70 -2.02
CA ALA A 78 -12.47 -13.82 -1.13
C ALA A 78 -11.38 -12.79 -1.48
N ILE A 79 -11.10 -12.57 -2.78
CA ILE A 79 -10.15 -11.56 -3.25
C ILE A 79 -10.61 -10.16 -2.82
N ILE A 80 -11.87 -9.80 -3.05
CA ILE A 80 -12.41 -8.47 -2.70
C ILE A 80 -12.32 -8.24 -1.19
N ILE A 81 -12.71 -9.22 -0.38
CA ILE A 81 -12.68 -9.10 1.08
C ILE A 81 -11.24 -9.00 1.58
N SER A 82 -10.34 -9.88 1.12
CA SER A 82 -8.93 -9.84 1.51
C SER A 82 -8.27 -8.51 1.13
N ALA A 83 -8.58 -7.97 -0.05
CA ALA A 83 -8.11 -6.67 -0.49
C ALA A 83 -8.66 -5.52 0.37
N ALA A 84 -9.93 -5.59 0.79
CA ALA A 84 -10.52 -4.57 1.65
C ALA A 84 -9.86 -4.57 3.04
N VAL A 85 -9.64 -5.75 3.63
CA VAL A 85 -8.93 -5.89 4.91
C VAL A 85 -7.49 -5.37 4.79
N PHE A 86 -6.79 -5.70 3.69
CA PHE A 86 -5.46 -5.18 3.39
C PHE A 86 -5.43 -3.65 3.37
N ALA A 87 -6.36 -3.01 2.66
CA ALA A 87 -6.43 -1.56 2.56
C ALA A 87 -6.71 -0.89 3.91
N VAL A 88 -7.67 -1.41 4.68
CA VAL A 88 -8.04 -0.87 5.99
C VAL A 88 -6.92 -1.06 7.02
N ALA A 89 -6.16 -2.16 6.94
CA ALA A 89 -5.03 -2.42 7.84
C ALA A 89 -3.94 -1.32 7.78
N HIS A 90 -3.86 -0.57 6.68
CA HIS A 90 -2.92 0.54 6.53
C HIS A 90 -3.35 1.83 7.27
N GLN A 91 -4.55 1.88 7.84
CA GLN A 91 -5.06 2.97 8.69
C GLN A 91 -4.93 4.38 8.09
N ASN A 92 -4.96 4.50 6.76
CA ASN A 92 -4.88 5.76 6.06
C ASN A 92 -6.02 5.85 5.03
N LEU A 93 -7.00 6.71 5.32
CA LEU A 93 -8.22 6.84 4.53
C LEU A 93 -7.95 7.31 3.09
N ASP A 94 -6.96 8.17 2.88
CA ASP A 94 -6.58 8.67 1.55
C ASP A 94 -6.01 7.54 0.66
N SER A 95 -5.43 6.53 1.29
CA SER A 95 -4.80 5.40 0.62
C SER A 95 -5.72 4.18 0.48
N VAL A 96 -6.89 4.16 1.13
CA VAL A 96 -7.77 2.99 1.14
C VAL A 96 -8.14 2.54 -0.26
N LEU A 97 -8.59 3.45 -1.12
CA LEU A 97 -9.02 3.10 -2.48
C LEU A 97 -7.85 2.59 -3.34
N PRO A 98 -6.71 3.30 -3.46
CA PRO A 98 -5.57 2.76 -4.22
C PRO A 98 -5.01 1.46 -3.62
N LEU A 99 -4.96 1.29 -2.30
CA LEU A 99 -4.51 0.06 -1.68
C LEU A 99 -5.49 -1.09 -1.86
N TRP A 100 -6.80 -0.81 -1.88
CA TRP A 100 -7.80 -1.82 -2.20
C TRP A 100 -7.65 -2.34 -3.63
N ILE A 101 -7.47 -1.42 -4.61
CA ILE A 101 -7.21 -1.79 -6.00
C ILE A 101 -5.91 -2.60 -6.11
N LEU A 102 -4.83 -2.15 -5.47
CA LEU A 102 -3.59 -2.92 -5.39
C LEU A 102 -3.85 -4.31 -4.79
N GLY A 103 -4.58 -4.38 -3.69
CA GLY A 103 -4.96 -5.61 -3.03
C GLY A 103 -5.67 -6.61 -3.94
N ILE A 104 -6.59 -6.13 -4.80
CA ILE A 104 -7.27 -6.96 -5.80
C ILE A 104 -6.27 -7.47 -6.84
N VAL A 105 -5.42 -6.59 -7.38
CA VAL A 105 -4.39 -6.97 -8.36
C VAL A 105 -3.47 -8.07 -7.82
N LEU A 106 -3.00 -7.92 -6.59
CA LEU A 106 -2.13 -8.88 -5.92
C LEU A 106 -2.85 -10.22 -5.67
N GLY A 107 -4.13 -10.17 -5.27
CA GLY A 107 -4.98 -11.37 -5.10
C GLY A 107 -5.20 -12.12 -6.41
N VAL A 108 -5.49 -11.39 -7.49
CA VAL A 108 -5.63 -11.97 -8.84
C VAL A 108 -4.31 -12.56 -9.32
N ALA A 109 -3.18 -11.86 -9.13
CA ALA A 109 -1.85 -12.36 -9.49
C ALA A 109 -1.51 -13.66 -8.76
N TYR A 110 -1.84 -13.75 -7.46
CA TYR A 110 -1.68 -14.97 -6.68
C TYR A 110 -2.51 -16.12 -7.23
N GLU A 111 -3.81 -15.90 -7.47
CA GLU A 111 -4.71 -16.94 -7.99
C GLU A 111 -4.33 -17.42 -9.39
N HIS A 112 -3.88 -16.50 -10.25
CA HIS A 112 -3.50 -16.85 -11.62
C HIS A 112 -2.23 -17.68 -11.70
N THR A 113 -1.27 -17.43 -10.81
CA THR A 113 0.06 -18.07 -10.88
C THR A 113 0.26 -19.20 -9.88
N GLY A 114 -0.56 -19.26 -8.83
CA GLY A 114 -0.35 -20.15 -7.70
C GLY A 114 0.95 -19.87 -6.92
N SER A 115 1.63 -18.76 -7.22
CA SER A 115 2.91 -18.39 -6.63
C SER A 115 2.79 -17.08 -5.86
N ILE A 116 3.25 -17.08 -4.62
CA ILE A 116 3.28 -15.89 -3.77
C ILE A 116 4.38 -14.91 -4.18
N LEU A 117 5.38 -15.37 -4.93
CA LEU A 117 6.52 -14.55 -5.34
C LEU A 117 6.11 -13.43 -6.32
N LEU A 118 5.13 -13.69 -7.20
CA LEU A 118 4.66 -12.66 -8.12
C LEU A 118 3.97 -11.50 -7.40
N PRO A 119 2.96 -11.70 -6.54
CA PRO A 119 2.39 -10.59 -5.78
C PRO A 119 3.41 -9.91 -4.86
N MET A 120 4.35 -10.62 -4.24
CA MET A 120 5.47 -10.01 -3.49
C MET A 120 6.28 -9.05 -4.37
N GLY A 121 6.63 -9.46 -5.59
CA GLY A 121 7.38 -8.64 -6.53
C GLY A 121 6.60 -7.39 -6.96
N ILE A 122 5.33 -7.53 -7.32
CA ILE A 122 4.45 -6.40 -7.71
C ILE A 122 4.33 -5.42 -6.53
N HIS A 123 4.09 -5.92 -5.34
CA HIS A 123 3.95 -5.11 -4.12
C HIS A 123 5.27 -4.37 -3.79
N ALA A 124 6.40 -5.07 -3.87
CA ALA A 124 7.72 -4.45 -3.67
C ALA A 124 8.00 -3.33 -4.70
N CYS A 125 7.64 -3.53 -5.96
CA CYS A 125 7.75 -2.48 -6.99
C CYS A 125 6.86 -1.27 -6.68
N PHE A 126 5.63 -1.49 -6.22
CA PHE A 126 4.73 -0.41 -5.81
C PHE A 126 5.33 0.38 -4.64
N ASN A 127 5.82 -0.29 -3.60
CA ASN A 127 6.44 0.35 -2.45
C ASN A 127 7.74 1.06 -2.82
N LEU A 128 8.53 0.51 -3.74
CA LEU A 128 9.74 1.15 -4.24
C LEU A 128 9.42 2.47 -4.95
N THR A 129 8.40 2.52 -5.81
CA THR A 129 8.02 3.77 -6.48
C THR A 129 7.59 4.84 -5.49
N THR A 130 6.82 4.47 -4.46
CA THR A 130 6.41 5.36 -3.37
C THR A 130 7.63 5.88 -2.59
N ALA A 131 8.54 4.98 -2.21
CA ALA A 131 9.74 5.33 -1.46
C ALA A 131 10.70 6.23 -2.24
N LEU A 132 10.87 5.99 -3.56
CA LEU A 132 11.66 6.87 -4.43
C LEU A 132 11.04 8.26 -4.57
N THR A 133 9.71 8.35 -4.63
CA THR A 133 9.00 9.63 -4.66
C THR A 133 9.24 10.44 -3.36
N LEU A 134 9.19 9.77 -2.21
CA LEU A 134 9.50 10.40 -0.91
C LEU A 134 10.95 10.86 -0.82
N LEU A 135 11.90 10.07 -1.34
CA LEU A 135 13.31 10.47 -1.42
C LEU A 135 13.50 11.70 -2.30
N ALA A 136 12.87 11.74 -3.47
CA ALA A 136 12.94 12.89 -4.38
C ALA A 136 12.36 14.17 -3.73
N GLN A 137 11.25 14.06 -3.02
CA GLN A 137 10.65 15.18 -2.27
C GLN A 137 11.57 15.68 -1.14
N LYS A 138 12.26 14.76 -0.45
CA LYS A 138 13.22 15.12 0.61
C LYS A 138 14.49 15.80 0.08
N ALA A 139 14.89 15.50 -1.15
CA ALA A 139 16.06 16.09 -1.79
C ALA A 139 15.76 17.45 -2.47
N SER A 140 14.49 17.79 -2.66
CA SER A 140 14.08 19.09 -3.23
C SER A 140 14.14 20.16 -2.14
N PRO A 141 14.82 21.29 -2.37
CA PRO A 141 14.96 22.39 -1.41
C PRO A 141 13.64 23.11 -1.15
#